data_ba3d041e591f3fc5abe3701c86a9d855
#
_entry.id   ba3d041e591f3fc5abe3701c86a9d855
#
_cell.length_a   1.000
_cell.length_b   1.000
_cell.length_c   1.000
_cell.angle_alpha   90.00
_cell.angle_beta   90.00
_cell.angle_gamma   90.00
#
_symmetry.space_group_name_H-M   'P 1'
#
loop_
_entity.id
_entity.type
_entity.pdbx_description
1 polymer ?
#
loop_
_entity_poly.entity_id
_entity_poly.type
_entity_poly.pdbx_seq_one_letter_code
_entity_poly.pdbx_strand_id
1 'polypeptide(L)'
;MAESIKQKPARLAGPGLPDFRNLGVMLRVLLVVNLLALLTVALRADDAGRLAADLALMAGRVELPLLLAVLLLYLLGPALRRLHARAGQAAVFAVASLAVMISSPLTGADAPALLRALAWSWLAAAITLLYFDYRNWRFTPALAEARLMALTARIRPHFF
;
A
#
# COMPACT_ATOMS: atom_id res chain seq x y z
N MET A 1 48.81 14.35 7.86
CA MET A 1 47.69 14.39 6.87
C MET A 1 46.55 13.53 7.41
N ALA A 2 45.57 14.14 8.05
CA ALA A 2 44.41 13.45 8.58
C ALA A 2 43.29 13.65 7.58
N GLU A 3 42.96 12.58 6.85
CA GLU A 3 41.90 12.55 5.87
C GLU A 3 40.55 12.48 6.63
N SER A 4 39.88 13.62 6.68
CA SER A 4 38.56 13.77 7.27
C SER A 4 37.56 12.93 6.46
N ILE A 5 37.21 11.76 6.98
CA ILE A 5 36.08 10.94 6.48
C ILE A 5 34.81 11.76 6.72
N LYS A 6 34.40 12.53 5.73
CA LYS A 6 33.09 13.15 5.69
C LYS A 6 32.04 12.01 5.61
N GLN A 7 31.59 11.52 6.74
CA GLN A 7 30.40 10.69 6.83
C GLN A 7 29.23 11.54 6.32
N LYS A 8 28.83 11.29 5.08
CA LYS A 8 27.57 11.80 4.56
C LYS A 8 26.48 11.41 5.57
N PRO A 9 25.74 12.36 6.17
CA PRO A 9 24.66 12.01 7.07
C PRO A 9 23.74 11.05 6.29
N ALA A 10 23.51 9.86 6.86
CA ALA A 10 22.52 8.94 6.33
C ALA A 10 21.21 9.75 6.21
N ARG A 11 20.79 10.02 4.98
CA ARG A 11 19.49 10.63 4.76
C ARG A 11 18.51 9.71 5.45
N LEU A 12 17.91 10.19 6.54
CA LEU A 12 16.75 9.56 7.14
C LEU A 12 15.78 9.39 5.98
N ALA A 13 15.68 8.16 5.49
CA ALA A 13 14.76 7.83 4.42
C ALA A 13 13.38 8.22 4.95
N GLY A 14 12.83 9.32 4.43
CA GLY A 14 11.46 9.69 4.69
C GLY A 14 10.54 8.51 4.35
N PRO A 15 9.27 8.52 4.75
CA PRO A 15 8.36 7.41 4.53
C PRO A 15 8.38 7.04 3.05
N GLY A 16 9.12 6.00 2.74
CA GLY A 16 9.28 5.49 1.38
C GLY A 16 8.06 4.66 1.02
N LEU A 17 7.73 4.61 -0.28
CA LEU A 17 6.71 3.70 -0.78
C LEU A 17 7.00 2.26 -0.31
N PRO A 18 5.95 1.49 0.01
CA PRO A 18 6.11 0.08 0.31
C PRO A 18 6.70 -0.65 -0.92
N ASP A 19 7.47 -1.69 -0.67
CA ASP A 19 7.98 -2.53 -1.73
C ASP A 19 6.88 -3.44 -2.28
N PHE A 20 6.24 -3.02 -3.35
CA PHE A 20 5.16 -3.77 -4.00
C PHE A 20 5.60 -5.11 -4.62
N ARG A 21 6.89 -5.43 -4.63
CA ARG A 21 7.39 -6.75 -5.02
C ARG A 21 7.44 -7.73 -3.85
N ASN A 22 7.22 -7.25 -2.64
CA ASN A 22 7.14 -8.09 -1.46
C ASN A 22 5.73 -8.70 -1.35
N LEU A 23 5.65 -10.03 -1.36
CA LEU A 23 4.39 -10.77 -1.26
C LEU A 23 3.58 -10.35 -0.03
N GLY A 24 4.24 -10.10 1.10
CA GLY A 24 3.58 -9.65 2.32
C GLY A 24 2.98 -8.24 2.19
N VAL A 25 3.53 -7.37 1.35
CA VAL A 25 2.95 -6.06 1.04
C VAL A 25 1.73 -6.24 0.14
N MET A 26 1.85 -7.05 -0.92
CA MET A 26 0.74 -7.35 -1.84
C MET A 26 -0.46 -7.95 -1.10
N LEU A 27 -0.21 -8.94 -0.23
CA LEU A 27 -1.26 -9.56 0.58
C LEU A 27 -1.97 -8.55 1.48
N ARG A 28 -1.23 -7.60 2.08
CA ARG A 28 -1.85 -6.54 2.90
C ARG A 28 -2.66 -5.55 2.08
N VAL A 29 -2.21 -5.20 0.87
CA VAL A 29 -3.00 -4.37 -0.05
C VAL A 29 -4.33 -5.07 -0.36
N LEU A 30 -4.27 -6.34 -0.76
CA LEU A 30 -5.47 -7.13 -1.03
C LEU A 30 -6.40 -7.19 0.20
N LEU A 31 -5.84 -7.46 1.38
CA LEU A 31 -6.62 -7.55 2.62
C LEU A 31 -7.30 -6.20 2.97
N VAL A 32 -6.55 -5.10 2.92
CA VAL A 32 -7.09 -3.77 3.27
C VAL A 32 -8.21 -3.38 2.32
N VAL A 33 -8.01 -3.55 1.01
CA VAL A 33 -9.01 -3.15 0.01
C VAL A 33 -10.25 -4.05 0.08
N ASN A 34 -10.08 -5.36 0.26
CA ASN A 34 -11.21 -6.28 0.44
C ASN A 34 -11.99 -6.01 1.73
N LEU A 35 -11.29 -5.67 2.83
CA LEU A 35 -11.95 -5.27 4.07
C LEU A 35 -12.76 -3.98 3.90
N LEU A 36 -12.24 -3.00 3.16
CA LEU A 36 -12.97 -1.77 2.82
C LEU A 36 -14.19 -2.05 1.94
N ALA A 37 -14.06 -2.97 0.96
CA ALA A 37 -15.17 -3.39 0.11
C ALA A 37 -16.26 -4.07 0.95
N LEU A 38 -15.89 -5.00 1.81
CA LEU A 38 -16.81 -5.67 2.74
C LEU A 38 -17.51 -4.66 3.65
N LEU A 39 -16.78 -3.73 4.23
CA LEU A 39 -17.34 -2.68 5.08
C LEU A 39 -18.32 -1.80 4.30
N THR A 40 -18.00 -1.46 3.04
CA THR A 40 -18.87 -0.66 2.18
C THR A 40 -20.20 -1.35 1.93
N VAL A 41 -20.19 -2.66 1.69
CA VAL A 41 -21.40 -3.46 1.51
C VAL A 41 -22.18 -3.58 2.81
N ALA A 42 -21.48 -3.89 3.92
CA ALA A 42 -22.12 -4.03 5.22
C ALA A 42 -22.84 -2.75 5.68
N LEU A 43 -22.27 -1.58 5.40
CA LEU A 43 -22.88 -0.28 5.74
C LEU A 43 -24.06 0.10 4.83
N ARG A 44 -24.20 -0.54 3.66
CA ARG A 44 -25.29 -0.29 2.70
C ARG A 44 -26.40 -1.33 2.74
N ALA A 45 -26.15 -2.46 3.38
CA ALA A 45 -27.10 -3.56 3.42
C ALA A 45 -28.26 -3.22 4.36
N ASP A 46 -29.42 -2.95 3.77
CA ASP A 46 -30.67 -2.73 4.52
C ASP A 46 -31.35 -4.07 4.88
N ASP A 47 -31.00 -5.16 4.19
CA ASP A 47 -31.58 -6.49 4.37
C ASP A 47 -30.50 -7.59 4.30
N ALA A 48 -30.45 -8.41 5.34
CA ALA A 48 -29.52 -9.55 5.43
C ALA A 48 -29.72 -10.57 4.27
N GLY A 49 -30.94 -10.70 3.74
CA GLY A 49 -31.24 -11.58 2.60
C GLY A 49 -30.57 -11.17 1.30
N ARG A 50 -30.26 -9.88 1.13
CA ARG A 50 -29.58 -9.32 -0.05
C ARG A 50 -28.07 -9.23 0.10
N LEU A 51 -27.54 -9.35 1.31
CA LEU A 51 -26.12 -9.19 1.61
C LEU A 51 -25.23 -10.06 0.73
N ALA A 52 -25.59 -11.32 0.52
CA ALA A 52 -24.80 -12.24 -0.31
C ALA A 52 -24.74 -11.79 -1.79
N ALA A 53 -25.86 -11.30 -2.34
CA ALA A 53 -25.91 -10.80 -3.70
C ALA A 53 -25.11 -9.50 -3.85
N ASP A 54 -25.21 -8.60 -2.87
CA ASP A 54 -24.46 -7.33 -2.85
C ASP A 54 -22.94 -7.57 -2.71
N LEU A 55 -22.54 -8.55 -1.91
CA LEU A 55 -21.14 -9.00 -1.82
C LEU A 55 -20.63 -9.55 -3.15
N ALA A 56 -21.41 -10.40 -3.82
CA ALA A 56 -21.03 -10.96 -5.12
C ALA A 56 -20.88 -9.86 -6.19
N LEU A 57 -21.81 -8.90 -6.22
CA LEU A 57 -21.75 -7.75 -7.14
C LEU A 57 -20.53 -6.85 -6.84
N MET A 58 -20.25 -6.60 -5.57
CA MET A 58 -19.11 -5.80 -5.16
C MET A 58 -17.79 -6.50 -5.48
N ALA A 59 -17.68 -7.80 -5.22
CA ALA A 59 -16.52 -8.61 -5.59
C ALA A 59 -16.25 -8.51 -7.10
N GLY A 60 -17.24 -8.71 -7.95
CA GLY A 60 -17.08 -8.58 -9.40
C GLY A 60 -16.59 -7.20 -9.87
N ARG A 61 -16.93 -6.13 -9.13
CA ARG A 61 -16.52 -4.76 -9.45
C ARG A 61 -15.16 -4.35 -8.88
N VAL A 62 -14.76 -4.93 -7.76
CA VAL A 62 -13.54 -4.54 -7.02
C VAL A 62 -12.37 -5.46 -7.33
N GLU A 63 -12.60 -6.77 -7.41
CA GLU A 63 -11.52 -7.75 -7.56
C GLU A 63 -10.72 -7.57 -8.84
N LEU A 64 -11.39 -7.37 -9.97
CA LEU A 64 -10.70 -7.24 -11.26
C LEU A 64 -9.77 -6.01 -11.30
N PRO A 65 -10.24 -4.78 -11.01
CA PRO A 65 -9.34 -3.63 -10.97
C PRO A 65 -8.29 -3.74 -9.86
N LEU A 66 -8.61 -4.37 -8.73
CA LEU A 66 -7.65 -4.58 -7.63
C LEU A 66 -6.50 -5.49 -8.05
N LEU A 67 -6.80 -6.65 -8.63
CA LEU A 67 -5.78 -7.59 -9.11
C LEU A 67 -4.92 -6.95 -10.20
N LEU A 68 -5.54 -6.21 -11.12
CA LEU A 68 -4.83 -5.49 -12.16
C LEU A 68 -3.92 -4.39 -11.57
N ALA A 69 -4.40 -3.63 -10.59
CA ALA A 69 -3.60 -2.61 -9.91
C ALA A 69 -2.40 -3.23 -9.18
N VAL A 70 -2.60 -4.33 -8.45
CA VAL A 70 -1.53 -5.06 -7.74
C VAL A 70 -0.51 -5.60 -8.73
N LEU A 71 -0.95 -6.17 -9.85
CA LEU A 71 -0.06 -6.65 -10.92
C LEU A 71 0.77 -5.50 -11.51
N LEU A 72 0.14 -4.38 -11.85
CA LEU A 72 0.82 -3.20 -12.38
C LEU A 72 1.82 -2.62 -11.38
N LEU A 73 1.46 -2.52 -10.10
CA LEU A 73 2.37 -2.06 -9.05
C LEU A 73 3.56 -3.01 -8.86
N TYR A 74 3.34 -4.32 -8.98
CA TYR A 74 4.41 -5.31 -8.95
C TYR A 74 5.38 -5.11 -10.13
N LEU A 75 4.87 -4.99 -11.35
CA LEU A 75 5.67 -4.79 -12.56
C LEU A 75 6.41 -3.45 -12.53
N LEU A 76 5.75 -2.39 -12.09
CA LEU A 76 6.33 -1.04 -12.00
C LEU A 76 7.20 -0.85 -10.74
N GLY A 77 7.26 -1.80 -9.83
CA GLY A 77 7.99 -1.73 -8.57
C GLY A 77 9.42 -1.19 -8.70
N PRO A 78 10.26 -1.68 -9.65
CA PRO A 78 11.62 -1.15 -9.84
C PRO A 78 11.66 0.31 -10.25
N ALA A 79 10.71 0.77 -11.06
CA ALA A 79 10.59 2.17 -11.47
C ALA A 79 10.10 3.06 -10.32
N LEU A 80 9.11 2.60 -9.57
CA LEU A 80 8.55 3.31 -8.42
C LEU A 80 9.58 3.57 -7.32
N ARG A 81 10.52 2.67 -7.11
CA ARG A 81 11.62 2.84 -6.12
C ARG A 81 12.57 4.00 -6.46
N ARG A 82 12.64 4.42 -7.72
CA ARG A 82 13.47 5.54 -8.18
C ARG A 82 12.79 6.90 -8.00
N LEU A 83 11.49 6.91 -7.74
CA LEU A 83 10.71 8.11 -7.57
C LEU A 83 10.85 8.68 -6.16
N HIS A 84 10.70 10.00 -6.04
CA HIS A 84 10.54 10.66 -4.74
C HIS A 84 9.21 10.20 -4.10
N ALA A 85 9.11 10.24 -2.78
CA ALA A 85 7.93 9.79 -2.06
C ALA A 85 6.60 10.34 -2.63
N ARG A 86 6.52 11.65 -2.87
CA ARG A 86 5.31 12.28 -3.45
C ARG A 86 4.99 11.81 -4.86
N ALA A 87 6.01 11.71 -5.73
CA ALA A 87 5.82 11.22 -7.09
C ALA A 87 5.41 9.74 -7.11
N GLY A 88 5.95 8.97 -6.19
CA GLY A 88 5.58 7.58 -6.02
C GLY A 88 4.14 7.40 -5.51
N GLN A 89 3.69 8.22 -4.56
CA GLN A 89 2.29 8.23 -4.13
C GLN A 89 1.36 8.60 -5.30
N ALA A 90 1.68 9.66 -6.05
CA ALA A 90 0.92 10.03 -7.25
C ALA A 90 0.87 8.89 -8.29
N ALA A 91 1.97 8.16 -8.47
CA ALA A 91 2.01 7.01 -9.36
C ALA A 91 1.09 5.87 -8.89
N VAL A 92 0.94 5.63 -7.57
CA VAL A 92 -0.02 4.65 -7.05
C VAL A 92 -1.46 5.04 -7.41
N PHE A 93 -1.83 6.32 -7.26
CA PHE A 93 -3.14 6.80 -7.69
C PHE A 93 -3.36 6.68 -9.21
N ALA A 94 -2.33 6.98 -10.00
CA ALA A 94 -2.39 6.82 -11.45
C ALA A 94 -2.58 5.36 -11.86
N VAL A 95 -1.86 4.43 -11.22
CA VAL A 95 -2.01 2.98 -11.46
C VAL A 95 -3.40 2.49 -11.05
N ALA A 96 -3.93 2.94 -9.91
CA ALA A 96 -5.29 2.61 -9.47
C ALA A 96 -6.34 3.11 -10.48
N SER A 97 -6.19 4.33 -10.98
CA SER A 97 -7.07 4.90 -12.02
C SER A 97 -6.98 4.10 -13.31
N LEU A 98 -5.77 3.77 -13.75
CA LEU A 98 -5.54 2.99 -14.97
C LEU A 98 -6.19 1.60 -14.87
N ALA A 99 -6.05 0.94 -13.73
CA ALA A 99 -6.66 -0.38 -13.49
C ALA A 99 -8.19 -0.31 -13.58
N VAL A 100 -8.81 0.71 -13.00
CA VAL A 100 -10.26 0.94 -13.11
C VAL A 100 -10.66 1.22 -14.55
N MET A 101 -9.93 2.06 -15.28
CA MET A 101 -10.23 2.39 -16.68
C MET A 101 -10.13 1.17 -17.60
N ILE A 102 -9.12 0.32 -17.41
CA ILE A 102 -8.93 -0.90 -18.20
C ILE A 102 -10.04 -1.92 -17.89
N SER A 103 -10.47 -2.02 -16.63
CA SER A 103 -11.51 -2.98 -16.22
C SER A 103 -12.94 -2.51 -16.51
N SER A 104 -13.17 -1.21 -16.66
CA SER A 104 -14.50 -0.63 -16.84
C SER A 104 -15.28 -1.18 -18.06
N PRO A 105 -14.68 -1.40 -19.24
CA PRO A 105 -15.40 -2.00 -20.37
C PRO A 105 -15.89 -3.42 -20.10
N LEU A 106 -15.15 -4.17 -19.27
CA LEU A 106 -15.50 -5.54 -18.91
C LEU A 106 -16.67 -5.62 -17.91
N THR A 107 -16.85 -4.57 -17.13
CA THR A 107 -17.96 -4.47 -16.14
C THR A 107 -19.18 -3.75 -16.69
N GLY A 108 -19.15 -3.26 -17.94
CA GLY A 108 -20.25 -2.51 -18.55
C GLY A 108 -20.57 -1.19 -17.81
N ALA A 109 -19.58 -0.59 -17.17
CA ALA A 109 -19.78 0.62 -16.35
C ALA A 109 -20.11 1.83 -17.24
N ASP A 110 -21.22 2.51 -16.94
CA ASP A 110 -21.56 3.81 -17.48
C ASP A 110 -20.69 4.93 -16.88
N ALA A 111 -20.74 6.13 -17.43
CA ALA A 111 -19.90 7.25 -16.98
C ALA A 111 -20.10 7.58 -15.47
N PRO A 112 -21.31 7.61 -14.90
CA PRO A 112 -21.52 7.80 -13.47
C PRO A 112 -20.92 6.65 -12.62
N ALA A 113 -21.02 5.39 -13.08
CA ALA A 113 -20.43 4.26 -12.37
C ALA A 113 -18.89 4.31 -12.41
N LEU A 114 -18.31 4.70 -13.54
CA LEU A 114 -16.88 4.89 -13.69
C LEU A 114 -16.35 5.95 -12.72
N LEU A 115 -17.02 7.11 -12.62
CA LEU A 115 -16.61 8.17 -11.67
C LEU A 115 -16.67 7.68 -10.22
N ARG A 116 -17.71 6.95 -9.84
CA ARG A 116 -17.80 6.35 -8.49
C ARG A 116 -16.69 5.33 -8.25
N ALA A 117 -16.38 4.49 -9.23
CA ALA A 117 -15.30 3.51 -9.14
C ALA A 117 -13.93 4.17 -8.99
N LEU A 118 -13.66 5.26 -9.74
CA LEU A 118 -12.44 6.06 -9.59
C LEU A 118 -12.34 6.69 -8.20
N ALA A 119 -13.40 7.34 -7.73
CA ALA A 119 -13.43 7.95 -6.40
C ALA A 119 -13.20 6.92 -5.29
N TRP A 120 -13.84 5.75 -5.40
CA TRP A 120 -13.66 4.65 -4.45
C TRP A 120 -12.23 4.09 -4.49
N SER A 121 -11.66 3.90 -5.69
CA SER A 121 -10.29 3.40 -5.84
C SER A 121 -9.25 4.37 -5.26
N TRP A 122 -9.48 5.67 -5.39
CA TRP A 122 -8.64 6.70 -4.78
C TRP A 122 -8.72 6.67 -3.26
N LEU A 123 -9.93 6.53 -2.70
CA LEU A 123 -10.11 6.38 -1.26
C LEU A 123 -9.39 5.13 -0.75
N ALA A 124 -9.54 4.00 -1.43
CA ALA A 124 -8.87 2.75 -1.09
C ALA A 124 -7.33 2.88 -1.17
N ALA A 125 -6.81 3.53 -2.21
CA ALA A 125 -5.38 3.81 -2.35
C ALA A 125 -4.87 4.72 -1.22
N ALA A 126 -5.60 5.79 -0.89
CA ALA A 126 -5.25 6.70 0.21
C ALA A 126 -5.19 5.97 1.55
N ILE A 127 -6.21 5.17 1.89
CA ILE A 127 -6.26 4.40 3.14
C ILE A 127 -5.12 3.37 3.18
N THR A 128 -4.83 2.71 2.06
CA THR A 128 -3.74 1.75 1.95
C THR A 128 -2.38 2.42 2.18
N LEU A 129 -2.12 3.58 1.57
CA LEU A 129 -0.89 4.34 1.78
C LEU A 129 -0.77 4.82 3.22
N LEU A 130 -1.83 5.36 3.81
CA LEU A 130 -1.87 5.77 5.22
C LEU A 130 -1.59 4.59 6.17
N TYR A 131 -2.13 3.42 5.88
CA TYR A 131 -1.84 2.21 6.64
C TYR A 131 -0.35 1.85 6.61
N PHE A 132 0.31 1.92 5.43
CA PHE A 132 1.74 1.65 5.34
C PHE A 132 2.59 2.72 6.00
N ASP A 133 2.23 3.99 5.89
CA ASP A 133 2.92 5.10 6.56
C ASP A 133 2.83 4.97 8.08
N TYR A 134 1.64 4.70 8.62
CA TYR A 134 1.43 4.45 10.04
C TYR A 134 2.25 3.25 10.53
N ARG A 135 2.25 2.18 9.77
CA ARG A 135 3.01 0.98 10.11
C ARG A 135 4.52 1.25 10.10
N ASN A 136 5.04 1.93 9.10
CA ASN A 136 6.46 2.28 9.03
C ASN A 136 6.86 3.15 10.22
N TRP A 137 6.03 4.14 10.58
CA TRP A 137 6.29 5.00 11.73
C TRP A 137 6.35 4.22 13.05
N ARG A 138 5.45 3.24 13.25
CA ARG A 138 5.35 2.48 14.50
C ARG A 138 6.48 1.46 14.69
N PHE A 139 7.02 0.89 13.62
CA PHE A 139 8.02 -0.18 13.71
C PHE A 139 9.46 0.29 13.56
N THR A 140 9.71 1.53 13.16
CA THR A 140 11.07 2.10 13.02
C THR A 140 11.81 2.23 14.36
N PRO A 141 11.21 2.69 15.47
CA PRO A 141 11.90 2.80 16.77
C PRO A 141 12.31 1.45 17.34
N ALA A 142 11.45 0.44 17.29
CA ALA A 142 11.73 -0.88 17.84
C ALA A 142 12.94 -1.59 17.19
N LEU A 143 13.15 -1.37 15.89
CA LEU A 143 14.32 -1.90 15.18
C LEU A 143 15.61 -1.16 15.55
N ALA A 144 15.54 0.14 15.85
CA ALA A 144 16.68 0.93 16.31
C ALA A 144 17.11 0.50 17.72
N GLU A 145 16.15 0.30 18.63
CA GLU A 145 16.41 -0.19 19.99
C GLU A 145 16.97 -1.63 19.99
N ALA A 146 16.41 -2.52 19.18
CA ALA A 146 16.91 -3.89 19.06
C ALA A 146 18.35 -3.93 18.53
N ARG A 147 18.71 -3.05 17.59
CA ARG A 147 20.10 -2.91 17.10
C ARG A 147 21.03 -2.35 18.16
N LEU A 148 20.60 -1.37 18.94
CA LEU A 148 21.37 -0.80 20.05
C LEU A 148 21.61 -1.84 21.14
N MET A 149 20.61 -2.65 21.51
CA MET A 149 20.76 -3.73 22.48
C MET A 149 21.71 -4.83 21.98
N ALA A 150 21.64 -5.20 20.71
CA ALA A 150 22.56 -6.17 20.12
C ALA A 150 24.02 -5.68 20.08
N LEU A 151 24.24 -4.39 19.86
CA LEU A 151 25.57 -3.76 19.91
C LEU A 151 26.12 -3.70 21.34
N THR A 152 25.28 -3.33 22.34
CA THR A 152 25.66 -3.29 23.75
C THR A 152 25.95 -4.67 24.33
N ALA A 153 25.21 -5.70 23.90
CA ALA A 153 25.47 -7.07 24.31
C ALA A 153 26.82 -7.61 23.78
N ARG A 154 27.30 -7.08 22.65
CA ARG A 154 28.56 -7.51 22.02
C ARG A 154 29.80 -6.85 22.65
N ILE A 155 29.63 -5.77 23.42
CA ILE A 155 30.76 -5.02 24.03
C ILE A 155 31.10 -5.55 25.45
N ARG A 156 30.28 -6.44 26.06
CA ARG A 156 30.41 -6.83 27.47
C ARG A 156 31.34 -7.97 27.86
N PRO A 157 32.00 -8.77 27.03
CA PRO A 157 32.80 -9.90 27.54
C PRO A 157 34.29 -9.67 27.76
N HIS A 158 34.86 -8.47 27.62
CA HIS A 158 36.31 -8.32 27.68
C HIS A 158 36.86 -7.50 28.84
N PHE A 159 36.12 -7.28 29.90
CA PHE A 159 36.64 -6.60 31.11
C PHE A 159 36.44 -7.42 32.39
N PHE A 160 36.84 -8.70 32.37
CA PHE A 160 37.17 -9.45 33.59
C PHE A 160 38.31 -10.41 33.27
#